data_9476e93fcb4ccf389a27deedc542fd63
#
_entry.id   9476e93fcb4ccf389a27deedc542fd63
#
_cell.length_a   1.000
_cell.length_b   1.000
_cell.length_c   1.000
_cell.angle_alpha   90.00
_cell.angle_beta   90.00
_cell.angle_gamma   90.00
#
_symmetry.space_group_name_H-M   'P 1'
#
loop_
_entity.id
_entity.type
_entity.pdbx_description
1 polymer ?
#
loop_
_entity_poly.entity_id
_entity_poly.type
_entity_poly.pdbx_seq_one_letter_code
_entity_poly.pdbx_strand_id
1 'polypeptide(L)'
;MPEDLTLSDFVPYLHTRFRVAQLEDCELELVEASDHSNAALEQFSLVFAGKASPFLQQGMYKLLHPQMKKCELFLVPIGPVTEGMRYEAVFSRLIGKQEKPASE
;
A
#
# COMPACT_ATOMS: atom_id res chain seq x y z
N MET A 1 -13.41 4.89 -6.12
CA MET A 1 -12.98 3.59 -5.67
C MET A 1 -11.49 3.57 -5.53
N PRO A 2 -11.05 3.12 -4.41
CA PRO A 2 -9.61 3.11 -4.18
C PRO A 2 -8.85 2.19 -5.11
N GLU A 3 -9.56 1.27 -5.73
CA GLU A 3 -8.90 0.34 -6.65
C GLU A 3 -8.32 1.03 -7.87
N ASP A 4 -8.66 2.30 -8.08
CA ASP A 4 -8.07 3.03 -9.19
C ASP A 4 -6.72 3.64 -8.83
N LEU A 5 -6.25 3.43 -7.62
CA LEU A 5 -4.95 3.93 -7.23
C LEU A 5 -3.85 3.22 -8.00
N THR A 6 -2.85 3.97 -8.39
CA THR A 6 -1.72 3.45 -9.13
C THR A 6 -0.44 3.78 -8.38
N LEU A 7 0.66 3.19 -8.84
CA LEU A 7 1.96 3.50 -8.27
C LEU A 7 2.24 5.00 -8.31
N SER A 8 1.84 5.64 -9.40
CA SER A 8 2.06 7.09 -9.55
C SER A 8 1.34 7.89 -8.48
N ASP A 9 0.25 7.36 -7.95
CA ASP A 9 -0.48 8.06 -6.90
C ASP A 9 0.28 8.05 -5.59
N PHE A 10 1.16 7.09 -5.39
CA PHE A 10 1.90 6.96 -4.13
C PHE A 10 3.29 7.54 -4.18
N VAL A 11 3.93 7.54 -5.35
CA VAL A 11 5.31 7.98 -5.46
C VAL A 11 5.54 9.37 -4.90
N PRO A 12 4.66 10.35 -5.13
CA PRO A 12 4.90 11.69 -4.57
C PRO A 12 4.89 11.72 -3.04
N TYR A 13 4.37 10.68 -2.42
CA TYR A 13 4.23 10.65 -0.97
C TYR A 13 5.23 9.71 -0.31
N LEU A 14 6.25 9.28 -1.05
CA LEU A 14 7.36 8.56 -0.44
C LEU A 14 7.95 9.40 0.68
N HIS A 15 8.25 8.73 1.79
CA HIS A 15 8.86 9.35 2.96
C HIS A 15 7.91 10.30 3.69
N THR A 16 6.61 10.17 3.46
CA THR A 16 5.61 10.86 4.25
C THR A 16 4.83 9.84 5.07
N ARG A 17 4.07 10.34 6.02
CA ARG A 17 3.41 9.49 6.99
C ARG A 17 1.94 9.36 6.70
N PHE A 18 1.47 8.13 6.85
CA PHE A 18 0.07 7.79 6.73
C PHE A 18 -0.43 7.36 8.09
N ARG A 19 -1.62 7.80 8.45
CA ARG A 19 -2.21 7.45 9.74
C ARG A 19 -3.13 6.26 9.56
N VAL A 20 -3.06 5.32 10.50
CA VAL A 20 -3.93 4.16 10.50
C VAL A 20 -5.22 4.55 11.20
N ALA A 21 -6.33 4.53 10.46
CA ALA A 21 -7.59 5.06 10.97
C ALA A 21 -8.12 4.25 12.15
N GLN A 22 -7.84 2.95 12.15
CA GLN A 22 -8.37 2.07 13.19
C GLN A 22 -7.65 2.20 14.52
N LEU A 23 -6.50 2.86 14.54
CA LEU A 23 -5.69 2.96 15.76
C LEU A 23 -5.31 4.39 16.00
N GLU A 24 -5.36 4.81 17.26
CA GLU A 24 -4.85 6.13 17.61
C GLU A 24 -3.34 6.08 17.67
N ASP A 25 -2.74 7.18 17.26
CA ASP A 25 -1.29 7.36 17.38
C ASP A 25 -0.49 6.32 16.62
N CYS A 26 -1.08 5.74 15.59
CA CYS A 26 -0.36 4.80 14.76
C CYS A 26 -0.13 5.40 13.39
N GLU A 27 1.12 5.63 13.06
CA GLU A 27 1.50 6.17 11.76
C GLU A 27 2.50 5.25 11.11
N LEU A 28 2.41 5.17 9.79
CA LEU A 28 3.34 4.40 8.99
C LEU A 28 3.96 5.33 7.97
N GLU A 29 5.24 5.20 7.76
CA GLU A 29 5.93 5.97 6.73
C GLU A 29 6.06 5.13 5.48
N LEU A 30 5.70 5.69 4.32
CA LEU A 30 5.89 5.01 3.05
C LEU A 30 7.36 5.13 2.67
N VAL A 31 8.07 4.01 2.70
CA VAL A 31 9.52 4.05 2.50
C VAL A 31 9.95 3.48 1.17
N GLU A 32 9.08 2.72 0.50
CA GLU A 32 9.47 2.12 -0.76
C GLU A 32 8.25 1.93 -1.64
N ALA A 33 8.41 2.18 -2.93
CA ALA A 33 7.37 1.93 -3.92
C ALA A 33 8.05 1.32 -5.13
N SER A 34 7.65 0.12 -5.50
CA SER A 34 8.33 -0.64 -6.55
C SER A 34 7.34 -1.14 -7.59
N ASP A 35 7.73 -1.03 -8.84
CA ASP A 35 6.92 -1.45 -9.97
C ASP A 35 7.35 -2.85 -10.39
N HIS A 36 6.39 -3.77 -10.43
CA HIS A 36 6.63 -5.15 -10.84
C HIS A 36 5.75 -5.53 -12.01
N SER A 37 5.27 -4.55 -12.75
CA SER A 37 4.35 -4.78 -13.85
C SER A 37 5.00 -5.49 -15.01
N ASN A 38 4.18 -6.17 -15.80
CA ASN A 38 4.63 -6.74 -17.06
C ASN A 38 3.56 -6.44 -18.11
N ALA A 39 3.68 -7.09 -19.28
CA ALA A 39 2.79 -6.76 -20.38
C ALA A 39 1.33 -7.09 -20.12
N ALA A 40 1.08 -8.06 -19.25
CA ALA A 40 -0.28 -8.53 -19.00
C ALA A 40 -0.83 -8.07 -17.66
N LEU A 41 0.02 -7.60 -16.75
CA LEU A 41 -0.37 -7.39 -15.38
C LEU A 41 0.27 -6.13 -14.83
N GLU A 42 -0.55 -5.25 -14.32
CA GLU A 42 -0.04 -4.11 -13.56
C GLU A 42 0.13 -4.55 -12.12
N GLN A 43 1.33 -4.45 -11.61
CA GLN A 43 1.62 -4.90 -10.26
C GLN A 43 2.66 -4.00 -9.63
N PHE A 44 2.40 -3.58 -8.41
CA PHE A 44 3.38 -2.79 -7.68
C PHE A 44 3.24 -3.09 -6.21
N SER A 45 4.29 -2.79 -5.48
CA SER A 45 4.28 -2.98 -4.04
C SER A 45 4.73 -1.73 -3.33
N LEU A 46 4.20 -1.56 -2.14
CA LEU A 46 4.54 -0.47 -1.25
C LEU A 46 5.05 -1.06 0.04
N VAL A 47 6.09 -0.45 0.61
CA VAL A 47 6.59 -0.86 1.90
C VAL A 47 6.44 0.32 2.85
N PHE A 48 5.83 0.03 3.99
CA PHE A 48 5.61 1.02 5.04
C PHE A 48 6.44 0.64 6.26
N ALA A 49 6.96 1.65 6.93
CA ALA A 49 7.72 1.46 8.15
C ALA A 49 6.92 1.97 9.34
N GLY A 50 6.85 1.17 10.38
CA GLY A 50 6.17 1.56 11.59
C GLY A 50 6.99 1.21 12.81
N LYS A 51 6.52 1.65 13.97
CA LYS A 51 7.17 1.31 15.22
C LYS A 51 6.95 -0.15 15.55
N ALA A 52 7.81 -0.68 16.42
CA ALA A 52 7.62 -2.04 16.89
C ALA A 52 6.30 -2.19 17.65
N SER A 53 5.83 -1.13 18.27
CA SER A 53 4.58 -1.14 19.01
C SER A 53 3.81 0.13 18.68
N PRO A 54 2.53 0.05 18.32
CA PRO A 54 1.75 -1.18 18.23
C PRO A 54 2.12 -1.98 16.98
N PHE A 55 2.01 -3.28 17.09
CA PHE A 55 2.26 -4.19 15.98
C PHE A 55 0.95 -4.41 15.22
N LEU A 56 1.01 -4.26 13.90
CA LEU A 56 -0.17 -4.49 13.08
C LEU A 56 -0.13 -5.90 12.54
N GLN A 57 -1.16 -6.66 12.82
CA GLN A 57 -1.29 -7.98 12.24
C GLN A 57 -1.72 -7.86 10.79
N GLN A 58 -1.45 -8.90 10.02
CA GLN A 58 -1.88 -8.95 8.64
C GLN A 58 -3.38 -8.66 8.53
N GLY A 59 -3.75 -7.76 7.65
CA GLY A 59 -5.15 -7.43 7.48
C GLY A 59 -5.34 -6.16 6.69
N MET A 60 -6.61 -5.78 6.55
CA MET A 60 -6.99 -4.57 5.85
C MET A 60 -6.94 -3.39 6.80
N TYR A 61 -6.31 -2.31 6.36
CA TYR A 61 -6.20 -1.09 7.15
C TYR A 61 -6.56 0.10 6.31
N LYS A 62 -7.27 1.02 6.92
CA LYS A 62 -7.60 2.28 6.27
C LYS A 62 -6.51 3.28 6.62
N LEU A 63 -5.88 3.82 5.61
CA LEU A 63 -4.79 4.77 5.78
C LEU A 63 -5.24 6.15 5.36
N LEU A 64 -4.86 7.13 6.14
CA LEU A 64 -5.24 8.52 5.94
C LEU A 64 -4.00 9.36 5.72
N HIS A 65 -4.10 10.27 4.77
CA HIS A 65 -3.01 11.19 4.46
C HIS A 65 -3.62 12.54 4.16
N PRO A 66 -3.02 13.63 4.64
CA PRO A 66 -3.63 14.96 4.43
C PRO A 66 -3.83 15.34 2.97
N GLN A 67 -3.01 14.81 2.08
CA GLN A 67 -3.03 15.20 0.68
C GLN A 67 -3.47 14.09 -0.27
N MET A 68 -3.80 12.94 0.26
CA MET A 68 -4.31 11.83 -0.53
C MET A 68 -5.69 11.47 -0.05
N LYS A 69 -6.47 10.88 -0.95
CA LYS A 69 -7.69 10.25 -0.50
C LYS A 69 -7.34 9.14 0.46
N LYS A 70 -8.26 8.88 1.38
CA LYS A 70 -8.06 7.71 2.22
C LYS A 70 -8.08 6.47 1.34
N CYS A 71 -7.34 5.47 1.74
CA CYS A 71 -7.27 4.23 0.99
C CYS A 71 -7.24 3.07 1.96
N GLU A 72 -7.73 1.94 1.49
CA GLU A 72 -7.70 0.71 2.28
C GLU A 72 -6.71 -0.22 1.64
N LEU A 73 -5.74 -0.67 2.42
CA LEU A 73 -4.68 -1.52 1.93
C LEU A 73 -4.58 -2.77 2.79
N PHE A 74 -4.31 -3.88 2.14
CA PHE A 74 -4.00 -5.11 2.85
C PHE A 74 -2.51 -5.09 3.17
N LEU A 75 -2.20 -5.01 4.46
CA LEU A 75 -0.82 -4.90 4.92
C LEU A 75 -0.37 -6.24 5.47
N VAL A 76 0.82 -6.65 5.08
CA VAL A 76 1.44 -7.89 5.53
C VAL A 76 2.75 -7.53 6.24
N PRO A 77 2.91 -7.89 7.51
CA PRO A 77 4.20 -7.65 8.16
C PRO A 77 5.27 -8.50 7.50
N ILE A 78 6.36 -7.86 7.12
CA ILE A 78 7.44 -8.56 6.46
C ILE A 78 8.69 -8.65 7.30
N GLY A 79 8.55 -8.28 8.57
CA GLY A 79 9.58 -8.56 9.52
C GLY A 79 10.00 -7.36 10.31
N PRO A 80 10.58 -7.62 11.46
CA PRO A 80 11.15 -6.55 12.25
C PRO A 80 12.45 -6.05 11.63
N VAL A 81 12.69 -4.78 11.82
CA VAL A 81 13.96 -4.17 11.49
C VAL A 81 14.46 -3.48 12.75
N THR A 82 15.68 -2.97 12.68
CA THR A 82 16.26 -2.36 13.85
C THR A 82 15.39 -1.26 14.45
N GLU A 83 14.75 -0.49 13.58
CA GLU A 83 13.97 0.67 14.03
C GLU A 83 12.49 0.37 14.18
N GLY A 84 12.04 -0.87 13.99
CA GLY A 84 10.63 -1.17 14.13
C GLY A 84 10.19 -2.28 13.24
N MET A 85 9.05 -2.09 12.58
CA MET A 85 8.45 -3.11 11.72
C MET A 85 8.27 -2.58 10.31
N ARG A 86 8.33 -3.49 9.37
CA ARG A 86 8.00 -3.19 7.98
C ARG A 86 6.75 -3.95 7.57
N TYR A 87 5.96 -3.30 6.73
CA TYR A 87 4.71 -3.87 6.22
C TYR A 87 4.66 -3.67 4.73
N GLU A 88 4.13 -4.64 4.02
CA GLU A 88 4.06 -4.60 2.57
C GLU A 88 2.61 -4.62 2.10
N ALA A 89 2.29 -3.80 1.11
CA ALA A 89 1.02 -3.85 0.40
C ALA A 89 1.31 -4.11 -1.06
N VAL A 90 0.66 -5.11 -1.63
CA VAL A 90 0.85 -5.47 -3.03
C VAL A 90 -0.43 -5.19 -3.78
N PHE A 91 -0.30 -4.51 -4.91
CA PHE A 91 -1.41 -4.22 -5.81
C PHE A 91 -1.21 -4.99 -7.10
N SER A 92 -2.27 -5.57 -7.60
CA SER A 92 -2.18 -6.37 -8.80
C SER A 92 -3.51 -6.30 -9.54
N ARG A 93 -3.45 -5.99 -10.84
CA ARG A 93 -4.65 -6.00 -11.64
C ARG A 93 -4.28 -6.25 -13.09
N LEU A 94 -5.21 -6.83 -13.83
CA LEU A 94 -5.00 -7.09 -15.23
C LEU A 94 -5.02 -5.79 -16.01
N ILE A 95 -4.18 -5.73 -17.02
CA ILE A 95 -4.09 -4.56 -17.88
C ILE A 95 -4.94 -4.79 -19.13
N GLY A 96 -5.59 -3.79 -19.49
CA GLY A 96 -6.23 -3.83 -20.75
C GLY A 96 -7.48 -4.54 -20.79
N LYS A 97 -7.40 -4.90 -21.61
CA LYS A 97 -8.16 -5.31 -21.96
C LYS A 97 -8.86 -6.16 -21.69
N GLN A 98 -8.77 -6.10 -21.46
CA GLN A 98 -9.23 -6.79 -21.17
C GLN A 98 -10.41 -6.73 -20.93
N GLU A 99 -10.72 -6.36 -21.17
CA GLU A 99 -11.62 -6.27 -21.09
C GLU A 99 -12.49 -6.86 -21.48
N LYS A 100 -12.25 -7.23 -21.98
CA LYS A 100 -13.01 -7.84 -22.50
C LYS A 100 -13.51 -8.69 -22.30
N PRO A 101 -13.60 -8.74 -22.30
CA PRO A 101 -14.15 -9.51 -22.21
C PRO A 101 -14.64 -10.22 -22.00
N ALA A 102 -14.61 -10.09 -21.94
CA ALA A 102 -15.00 -10.79 -21.83
C ALA A 102 -15.44 -11.44 -22.03
N SER A 103 -15.30 -11.28 -22.29
CA SER A 103 -15.66 -11.94 -22.61
C SER A 103 -15.86 -12.64 -22.70
N GLU A 104 -15.71 -12.40 -22.77
CA GLU A 104 -15.83 -13.03 -23.05
C GLU A 104 -16.10 -13.52 -23.01
#